data_9b1176e623dc2ba4c19f906839b14471
#
_entry.id   9b1176e623dc2ba4c19f906839b14471
#
_cell.length_a   1.000
_cell.length_b   1.000
_cell.length_c   1.000
_cell.angle_alpha   90.00
_cell.angle_beta   90.00
_cell.angle_gamma   90.00
#
_symmetry.space_group_name_H-M   'P 1'
#
loop_
_entity.id
_entity.type
_entity.pdbx_description
1 polymer ?
#
loop_
_entity_poly.entity_id
_entity_poly.type
_entity_poly.pdbx_seq_one_letter_code
_entity_poly.pdbx_strand_id
1 'polypeptide(L)'
;EMSASLVGSEMCIRDRDARRTAEEVGLAAIKYGDLSNQASKDYIFDVDRFTSFEGNTGPYILYTIVRIKSILKKYAENGGVLDGTIRPAENDAEKSLMLQVVKFNEVIDNVYKETAPHKLCAYIYDLANDFNKFYHETKILAEEDEEKKKGYLALLTLAKKVLETCIDLLGFTAPERM
;
A
#
# COMPACT_ATOMS: atom_id res chain seq x y z
N GLU A 1 -7.77 31.69 29.39
CA GLU A 1 -8.59 30.45 29.58
C GLU A 1 -8.93 29.71 28.27
N MET A 2 -8.77 30.29 27.07
CA MET A 2 -9.05 29.62 25.78
C MET A 2 -7.94 28.69 25.26
N SER A 3 -6.68 28.79 25.76
CA SER A 3 -5.56 27.99 25.23
C SER A 3 -5.49 26.54 25.78
N ALA A 4 -5.96 26.32 26.99
CA ALA A 4 -5.92 24.99 27.63
C ALA A 4 -6.94 24.00 27.04
N SER A 5 -8.10 24.48 26.54
CA SER A 5 -9.14 23.66 25.92
C SER A 5 -8.73 23.15 24.52
N LEU A 6 -7.98 23.94 23.75
CA LEU A 6 -7.49 23.56 22.42
C LEU A 6 -6.39 22.49 22.51
N VAL A 7 -5.46 22.62 23.46
CA VAL A 7 -4.39 21.62 23.69
C VAL A 7 -4.98 20.26 24.09
N GLY A 8 -6.01 20.24 24.95
CA GLY A 8 -6.68 19.01 25.36
C GLY A 8 -7.45 18.34 24.22
N SER A 9 -8.09 19.12 23.34
CA SER A 9 -8.82 18.56 22.19
C SER A 9 -7.91 17.99 21.11
N GLU A 10 -6.77 18.64 20.82
CA GLU A 10 -5.78 18.13 19.86
C GLU A 10 -5.06 16.87 20.37
N MET A 11 -4.79 16.77 21.67
CA MET A 11 -4.21 15.58 22.27
C MET A 11 -5.19 14.40 22.21
N CYS A 12 -6.47 14.62 22.52
CA CYS A 12 -7.52 13.59 22.39
C CYS A 12 -7.79 13.16 20.94
N ILE A 13 -7.60 14.03 19.96
CA ILE A 13 -7.71 13.68 18.53
C ILE A 13 -6.51 12.83 18.14
N ARG A 14 -5.28 13.22 18.51
CA ARG A 14 -4.07 12.43 18.23
C ARG A 14 -4.13 11.03 18.85
N ASP A 15 -4.58 10.92 20.10
CA ASP A 15 -4.69 9.62 20.78
C ASP A 15 -5.72 8.71 20.11
N ARG A 16 -6.86 9.25 19.66
CA ARG A 16 -7.87 8.49 18.92
C ARG A 16 -7.38 8.04 17.54
N ASP A 17 -6.66 8.90 16.82
CA ASP A 17 -6.06 8.57 15.54
C ASP A 17 -4.98 7.50 15.70
N ALA A 18 -4.11 7.62 16.71
CA ALA A 18 -3.08 6.62 17.01
C ALA A 18 -3.69 5.26 17.36
N ARG A 19 -4.75 5.25 18.20
CA ARG A 19 -5.46 4.01 18.55
C ARG A 19 -6.12 3.37 17.33
N ARG A 20 -6.81 4.15 16.51
CA ARG A 20 -7.41 3.66 15.27
C ARG A 20 -6.37 3.06 14.32
N THR A 21 -5.25 3.75 14.11
CA THR A 21 -4.12 3.25 13.30
C THR A 21 -3.59 1.94 13.86
N ALA A 22 -3.41 1.84 15.19
CA ALA A 22 -2.95 0.61 15.84
C ALA A 22 -3.95 -0.56 15.64
N GLU A 23 -5.26 -0.30 15.72
CA GLU A 23 -6.31 -1.29 15.47
C GLU A 23 -6.29 -1.75 13.99
N GLU A 24 -6.14 -0.83 13.03
CA GLU A 24 -6.03 -1.14 11.60
C GLU A 24 -4.77 -1.98 11.29
N VAL A 25 -3.62 -1.62 11.87
CA VAL A 25 -2.36 -2.35 11.71
C VAL A 25 -2.43 -3.74 12.36
N GLY A 26 -2.98 -3.84 13.56
CA GLY A 26 -3.17 -5.12 14.25
C GLY A 26 -4.11 -6.06 13.48
N LEU A 27 -5.22 -5.53 12.95
CA LEU A 27 -6.14 -6.31 12.12
C LEU A 27 -5.46 -6.81 10.84
N ALA A 28 -4.68 -5.95 10.17
CA ALA A 28 -3.94 -6.32 8.97
C ALA A 28 -2.89 -7.39 9.27
N ALA A 29 -2.16 -7.27 10.39
CA ALA A 29 -1.16 -8.25 10.80
C ALA A 29 -1.78 -9.64 10.95
N ILE A 30 -2.93 -9.74 11.63
CA ILE A 30 -3.63 -11.02 11.85
C ILE A 30 -4.21 -11.56 10.54
N LYS A 31 -5.03 -10.78 9.84
CA LYS A 31 -5.72 -11.24 8.62
C LYS A 31 -4.76 -11.60 7.50
N TYR A 32 -3.79 -10.73 7.23
CA TYR A 32 -2.79 -11.00 6.20
C TYR A 32 -1.89 -12.18 6.58
N GLY A 33 -1.46 -12.24 7.85
CA GLY A 33 -0.65 -13.33 8.37
C GLY A 33 -1.35 -14.68 8.21
N ASP A 34 -2.63 -14.77 8.54
CA ASP A 34 -3.44 -15.99 8.38
C ASP A 34 -3.67 -16.31 6.90
N LEU A 35 -4.21 -15.37 6.13
CA LEU A 35 -4.59 -15.58 4.72
C LEU A 35 -3.41 -15.77 3.78
N SER A 36 -2.20 -15.39 4.16
CA SER A 36 -0.98 -15.63 3.38
C SER A 36 -0.52 -17.09 3.42
N ASN A 37 -1.05 -17.89 4.33
CA ASN A 37 -0.78 -19.32 4.42
C ASN A 37 -1.80 -20.10 3.59
N GLN A 38 -1.34 -21.22 3.03
CA GLN A 38 -2.22 -22.13 2.32
C GLN A 38 -3.17 -22.81 3.31
N ALA A 39 -4.49 -22.78 3.08
CA ALA A 39 -5.50 -23.29 4.00
C ALA A 39 -5.34 -24.78 4.40
N SER A 40 -4.67 -25.57 3.56
CA SER A 40 -4.40 -27.00 3.81
C SER A 40 -3.11 -27.26 4.58
N LYS A 41 -2.37 -26.21 4.97
CA LYS A 41 -1.09 -26.35 5.68
C LYS A 41 -1.18 -25.71 7.05
N ASP A 42 -0.60 -26.39 8.04
CA ASP A 42 -0.38 -25.82 9.36
C ASP A 42 0.69 -24.73 9.29
N TYR A 43 0.55 -23.69 10.12
CA TYR A 43 1.56 -22.66 10.32
C TYR A 43 1.69 -22.31 11.80
N ILE A 44 2.84 -21.78 12.19
CA ILE A 44 3.07 -21.29 13.55
C ILE A 44 2.70 -19.83 13.60
N PHE A 45 1.75 -19.49 14.49
CA PHE A 45 1.40 -18.11 14.77
C PHE A 45 2.50 -17.45 15.60
N ASP A 46 3.20 -16.50 15.02
CA ASP A 46 4.30 -15.75 15.63
C ASP A 46 3.95 -14.27 15.60
N VAL A 47 3.69 -13.68 16.78
CA VAL A 47 3.26 -12.28 16.91
C VAL A 47 4.34 -11.33 16.39
N ASP A 48 5.60 -11.55 16.74
CA ASP A 48 6.71 -10.67 16.36
C ASP A 48 6.89 -10.66 14.84
N ARG A 49 6.79 -11.84 14.22
CA ARG A 49 6.84 -11.96 12.77
C ARG A 49 5.65 -11.29 12.08
N PHE A 50 4.42 -11.48 12.58
CA PHE A 50 3.21 -10.95 11.94
C PHE A 50 3.09 -9.43 12.06
N THR A 51 3.62 -8.85 13.14
CA THR A 51 3.63 -7.41 13.38
C THR A 51 4.85 -6.68 12.83
N SER A 52 5.79 -7.41 12.23
CA SER A 52 6.97 -6.82 11.59
C SER A 52 6.60 -5.92 10.41
N PHE A 53 7.32 -4.80 10.28
CA PHE A 53 7.27 -3.92 9.11
C PHE A 53 8.23 -4.35 7.98
N GLU A 54 8.81 -5.54 8.10
CA GLU A 54 9.71 -6.13 7.10
C GLU A 54 9.19 -7.50 6.67
N GLY A 55 9.46 -7.85 5.42
CA GLY A 55 9.06 -9.12 4.84
C GLY A 55 7.60 -9.16 4.40
N ASN A 56 7.08 -10.37 4.20
CA ASN A 56 5.71 -10.60 3.70
C ASN A 56 4.68 -10.54 4.85
N THR A 57 4.33 -9.33 5.28
CA THR A 57 3.47 -9.05 6.45
C THR A 57 2.41 -8.00 6.14
N GLY A 58 1.28 -8.01 6.88
CA GLY A 58 0.24 -7.00 6.77
C GLY A 58 0.76 -5.57 7.00
N PRO A 59 1.49 -5.31 8.09
CA PRO A 59 2.07 -3.98 8.34
C PRO A 59 3.00 -3.48 7.23
N TYR A 60 3.80 -4.35 6.61
CA TYR A 60 4.63 -3.98 5.45
C TYR A 60 3.79 -3.51 4.25
N ILE A 61 2.68 -4.22 3.97
CA ILE A 61 1.77 -3.84 2.88
C ILE A 61 1.09 -2.51 3.19
N LEU A 62 0.60 -2.31 4.41
CA LEU A 62 0.01 -1.03 4.83
C LEU A 62 1.00 0.12 4.72
N TYR A 63 2.23 -0.07 5.19
CA TYR A 63 3.30 0.92 5.09
C TYR A 63 3.60 1.29 3.62
N THR A 64 3.59 0.31 2.72
CA THR A 64 3.76 0.55 1.28
C THR A 64 2.63 1.42 0.72
N ILE A 65 1.37 1.12 1.05
CA ILE A 65 0.20 1.91 0.61
C ILE A 65 0.27 3.35 1.16
N VAL A 66 0.57 3.51 2.45
CA VAL A 66 0.70 4.83 3.09
C VAL A 66 1.83 5.64 2.47
N ARG A 67 2.94 5.00 2.08
CA ARG A 67 4.01 5.66 1.34
C ARG A 67 3.52 6.21 0.00
N ILE A 68 2.76 5.44 -0.77
CA ILE A 68 2.17 5.91 -2.03
C ILE A 68 1.22 7.09 -1.75
N LYS A 69 0.32 6.96 -0.77
CA LYS A 69 -0.59 8.05 -0.36
C LYS A 69 0.18 9.33 -0.05
N SER A 70 1.28 9.22 0.70
CA SER A 70 2.13 10.36 1.09
C SER A 70 2.78 11.04 -0.12
N ILE A 71 3.23 10.29 -1.12
CA ILE A 71 3.81 10.84 -2.36
C ILE A 71 2.75 11.62 -3.12
N LEU A 72 1.58 11.02 -3.36
CA LEU A 72 0.47 11.65 -4.10
C LEU A 72 -0.03 12.90 -3.38
N LYS A 73 -0.19 12.83 -2.06
CA LYS A 73 -0.60 13.96 -1.22
C LYS A 73 0.40 15.10 -1.28
N LYS A 74 1.69 14.83 -1.14
CA LYS A 74 2.75 15.84 -1.22
C LYS A 74 2.77 16.55 -2.57
N TYR A 75 2.53 15.84 -3.66
CA TYR A 75 2.43 16.45 -4.98
C TYR A 75 1.22 17.39 -5.07
N ALA A 76 0.05 16.96 -4.60
CA ALA A 76 -1.16 17.77 -4.61
C ALA A 76 -1.04 19.02 -3.69
N GLU A 77 -0.44 18.89 -2.50
CA GLU A 77 -0.19 20.02 -1.57
C GLU A 77 0.75 21.07 -2.16
N ASN A 78 1.63 20.69 -3.09
CA ASN A 78 2.49 21.60 -3.85
C ASN A 78 1.80 22.18 -5.11
N GLY A 79 0.49 22.05 -5.23
CA GLY A 79 -0.30 22.59 -6.34
C GLY A 79 -0.34 21.69 -7.59
N GLY A 80 0.18 20.47 -7.51
CA GLY A 80 0.12 19.52 -8.60
C GLY A 80 -1.27 18.91 -8.80
N VAL A 81 -1.62 18.61 -10.04
CA VAL A 81 -2.89 17.96 -10.41
C VAL A 81 -2.62 16.54 -10.88
N LEU A 82 -3.36 15.56 -10.32
CA LEU A 82 -3.24 14.14 -10.65
C LEU A 82 -4.08 13.80 -11.91
N ASP A 83 -3.77 14.45 -13.02
CA ASP A 83 -4.45 14.31 -14.33
C ASP A 83 -3.58 13.62 -15.39
N GLY A 84 -2.44 13.08 -14.99
CA GLY A 84 -1.49 12.42 -15.90
C GLY A 84 -2.01 11.10 -16.47
N THR A 85 -1.40 10.70 -17.58
CA THR A 85 -1.59 9.39 -18.20
C THR A 85 -0.34 8.55 -18.08
N ILE A 86 -0.50 7.23 -17.91
CA ILE A 86 0.63 6.30 -17.84
C ILE A 86 1.33 6.30 -19.21
N ARG A 87 2.66 6.47 -19.19
CA ARG A 87 3.53 6.50 -20.37
C ARG A 87 4.26 5.16 -20.54
N PRO A 88 4.83 4.88 -21.70
CA PRO A 88 5.72 3.72 -21.86
C PRO A 88 6.87 3.75 -20.84
N ALA A 89 7.19 2.60 -20.26
CA ALA A 89 8.25 2.48 -19.27
C ALA A 89 9.62 2.84 -19.84
N GLU A 90 10.39 3.61 -19.10
CA GLU A 90 11.74 4.03 -19.49
C GLU A 90 12.86 3.22 -18.80
N ASN A 91 12.51 2.47 -17.76
CA ASN A 91 13.43 1.60 -17.02
C ASN A 91 12.78 0.28 -16.60
N ASP A 92 13.60 -0.67 -16.16
CA ASP A 92 13.15 -2.01 -15.80
C ASP A 92 12.27 -2.03 -14.54
N ALA A 93 12.51 -1.14 -13.58
CA ALA A 93 11.71 -1.08 -12.36
C ALA A 93 10.29 -0.56 -12.65
N GLU A 94 10.16 0.48 -13.47
CA GLU A 94 8.89 1.00 -13.94
C GLU A 94 8.12 -0.05 -14.75
N LYS A 95 8.81 -0.73 -15.68
CA LYS A 95 8.24 -1.81 -16.47
C LYS A 95 7.74 -2.97 -15.61
N SER A 96 8.51 -3.37 -14.59
CA SER A 96 8.13 -4.43 -13.66
C SER A 96 6.85 -4.07 -12.91
N LEU A 97 6.77 -2.86 -12.37
CA LEU A 97 5.58 -2.36 -11.69
C LEU A 97 4.36 -2.34 -12.61
N MET A 98 4.50 -1.85 -13.85
CA MET A 98 3.42 -1.85 -14.84
C MET A 98 2.92 -3.26 -15.15
N LEU A 99 3.84 -4.21 -15.37
CA LEU A 99 3.50 -5.61 -15.65
C LEU A 99 2.78 -6.26 -14.47
N GLN A 100 3.17 -5.92 -13.25
CA GLN A 100 2.50 -6.44 -12.05
C GLN A 100 1.07 -5.91 -11.94
N VAL A 101 0.85 -4.63 -12.21
CA VAL A 101 -0.49 -4.03 -12.23
C VAL A 101 -1.39 -4.71 -13.28
N VAL A 102 -0.87 -5.00 -14.46
CA VAL A 102 -1.64 -5.65 -15.55
C VAL A 102 -2.09 -7.07 -15.19
N LYS A 103 -1.35 -7.81 -14.36
CA LYS A 103 -1.70 -9.16 -13.92
C LYS A 103 -2.93 -9.22 -12.98
N PHE A 104 -3.39 -8.10 -12.46
CA PHE A 104 -4.44 -8.04 -11.42
C PHE A 104 -5.67 -8.90 -11.78
N ASN A 105 -6.25 -8.74 -12.96
CA ASN A 105 -7.45 -9.45 -13.34
C ASN A 105 -7.23 -10.98 -13.42
N GLU A 106 -6.10 -11.41 -13.97
CA GLU A 106 -5.74 -12.83 -14.04
C GLU A 106 -5.55 -13.43 -12.63
N VAL A 107 -4.92 -12.68 -11.73
CA VAL A 107 -4.73 -13.11 -10.35
C VAL A 107 -6.07 -13.29 -9.66
N ILE A 108 -6.98 -12.31 -9.77
CA ILE A 108 -8.31 -12.39 -9.15
C ILE A 108 -9.10 -13.59 -9.68
N ASP A 109 -9.09 -13.82 -10.99
CA ASP A 109 -9.74 -14.98 -11.60
C ASP A 109 -9.20 -16.30 -11.05
N ASN A 110 -7.88 -16.42 -10.90
CA ASN A 110 -7.23 -17.61 -10.37
C ASN A 110 -7.52 -17.81 -8.87
N VAL A 111 -7.46 -16.73 -8.08
CA VAL A 111 -7.80 -16.75 -6.64
C VAL A 111 -9.23 -17.21 -6.43
N TYR A 112 -10.17 -16.69 -7.23
CA TYR A 112 -11.58 -17.07 -7.16
C TYR A 112 -11.80 -18.53 -7.53
N LYS A 113 -11.28 -18.99 -8.68
CA LYS A 113 -11.43 -20.37 -9.15
C LYS A 113 -10.86 -21.40 -8.18
N GLU A 114 -9.75 -21.08 -7.55
CA GLU A 114 -9.05 -22.01 -6.67
C GLU A 114 -9.41 -21.81 -5.18
N THR A 115 -10.20 -20.79 -4.83
CA THR A 115 -10.50 -20.38 -3.45
C THR A 115 -9.21 -20.25 -2.63
N ALA A 116 -8.22 -19.55 -3.19
CA ALA A 116 -6.83 -19.53 -2.70
C ALA A 116 -6.35 -18.12 -2.32
N PRO A 117 -6.79 -17.55 -1.16
CA PRO A 117 -6.43 -16.19 -0.75
C PRO A 117 -4.92 -15.98 -0.59
N HIS A 118 -4.15 -17.01 -0.28
CA HIS A 118 -2.69 -16.93 -0.19
C HIS A 118 -2.03 -16.52 -1.52
N LYS A 119 -2.65 -16.80 -2.67
CA LYS A 119 -2.18 -16.35 -3.99
C LYS A 119 -2.39 -14.84 -4.17
N LEU A 120 -3.49 -14.30 -3.60
CA LEU A 120 -3.69 -12.86 -3.57
C LEU A 120 -2.65 -12.18 -2.69
N CYS A 121 -2.35 -12.73 -1.51
CA CYS A 121 -1.30 -12.22 -0.63
C CYS A 121 0.08 -12.23 -1.32
N ALA A 122 0.43 -13.30 -2.02
CA ALA A 122 1.67 -13.37 -2.79
C ALA A 122 1.74 -12.27 -3.87
N TYR A 123 0.66 -12.08 -4.62
CA TYR A 123 0.56 -11.00 -5.61
C TYR A 123 0.71 -9.60 -5.00
N ILE A 124 0.04 -9.33 -3.88
CA ILE A 124 0.14 -8.05 -3.15
C ILE A 124 1.59 -7.78 -2.73
N TYR A 125 2.27 -8.80 -2.22
CA TYR A 125 3.67 -8.70 -1.81
C TYR A 125 4.61 -8.41 -2.98
N ASP A 126 4.43 -9.10 -4.10
CA ASP A 126 5.22 -8.85 -5.32
C ASP A 126 4.98 -7.44 -5.86
N LEU A 127 3.73 -6.98 -5.90
CA LEU A 127 3.37 -5.61 -6.32
C LEU A 127 3.99 -4.56 -5.39
N ALA A 128 3.99 -4.80 -4.07
CA ALA A 128 4.61 -3.92 -3.08
C ALA A 128 6.12 -3.84 -3.26
N ASN A 129 6.78 -4.97 -3.55
CA ASN A 129 8.22 -5.02 -3.80
C ASN A 129 8.59 -4.28 -5.10
N ASP A 130 7.83 -4.48 -6.18
CA ASP A 130 8.06 -3.78 -7.46
C ASP A 130 7.86 -2.26 -7.30
N PHE A 131 6.85 -1.83 -6.53
CA PHE A 131 6.71 -0.42 -6.19
C PHE A 131 7.90 0.10 -5.38
N ASN A 132 8.35 -0.61 -4.35
CA ASN A 132 9.47 -0.17 -3.53
C ASN A 132 10.77 -0.10 -4.34
N LYS A 133 11.01 -1.04 -5.27
CA LYS A 133 12.13 -0.98 -6.21
C LYS A 133 12.04 0.28 -7.09
N PHE A 134 10.88 0.52 -7.72
CA PHE A 134 10.65 1.70 -8.54
C PHE A 134 10.87 3.00 -7.74
N TYR A 135 10.36 3.07 -6.50
CA TYR A 135 10.52 4.21 -5.62
C TYR A 135 12.00 4.49 -5.26
N HIS A 136 12.80 3.46 -5.05
CA HIS A 136 14.22 3.61 -4.72
C HIS A 136 15.08 4.01 -5.92
N GLU A 137 14.73 3.52 -7.10
CA GLU A 137 15.49 3.77 -8.34
C GLU A 137 15.06 5.06 -9.06
N THR A 138 13.88 5.63 -8.70
CA THR A 138 13.28 6.76 -9.42
C THR A 138 13.04 7.96 -8.50
N LYS A 139 13.55 9.13 -8.87
CA LYS A 139 13.32 10.40 -8.15
C LYS A 139 11.96 11.00 -8.55
N ILE A 140 10.85 10.34 -8.17
CA ILE A 140 9.48 10.62 -8.65
C ILE A 140 9.10 12.10 -8.53
N LEU A 141 9.20 12.69 -7.34
CA LEU A 141 8.82 14.10 -7.11
C LEU A 141 9.89 15.11 -7.55
N ALA A 142 11.13 14.66 -7.74
CA ALA A 142 12.24 15.50 -8.20
C ALA A 142 12.53 15.33 -9.70
N GLU A 143 11.65 14.63 -10.45
CA GLU A 143 11.70 14.59 -11.90
C GLU A 143 11.46 16.00 -12.47
N GLU A 144 12.31 16.44 -13.40
CA GLU A 144 12.26 17.77 -14.01
C GLU A 144 11.25 17.83 -15.16
N ASP A 145 11.08 16.73 -15.89
CA ASP A 145 10.06 16.60 -16.93
C ASP A 145 8.67 16.41 -16.29
N GLU A 146 7.86 17.44 -16.35
CA GLU A 146 6.50 17.43 -15.76
C GLU A 146 5.59 16.36 -16.36
N GLU A 147 5.68 16.07 -17.66
CA GLU A 147 4.87 15.04 -18.29
C GLU A 147 5.28 13.65 -17.82
N LYS A 148 6.59 13.43 -17.65
CA LYS A 148 7.14 12.19 -17.12
C LYS A 148 6.74 12.02 -15.65
N LYS A 149 6.86 13.07 -14.83
CA LYS A 149 6.42 13.09 -13.43
C LYS A 149 4.94 12.74 -13.30
N LYS A 150 4.08 13.35 -14.11
CA LYS A 150 2.65 13.03 -14.16
C LYS A 150 2.39 11.57 -14.56
N GLY A 151 3.17 11.00 -15.47
CA GLY A 151 3.12 9.59 -15.84
C GLY A 151 3.41 8.66 -14.66
N TYR A 152 4.47 8.95 -13.89
CA TYR A 152 4.80 8.22 -12.67
C TYR A 152 3.67 8.29 -11.63
N LEU A 153 3.11 9.47 -11.40
CA LEU A 153 2.03 9.65 -10.45
C LEU A 153 0.73 8.96 -10.88
N ALA A 154 0.46 8.90 -12.19
CA ALA A 154 -0.66 8.12 -12.73
C ALA A 154 -0.46 6.61 -12.47
N LEU A 155 0.75 6.08 -12.68
CA LEU A 155 1.09 4.69 -12.37
C LEU A 155 0.95 4.40 -10.87
N LEU A 156 1.43 5.30 -9.99
CA LEU A 156 1.27 5.16 -8.55
C LEU A 156 -0.19 5.21 -8.11
N THR A 157 -0.99 6.06 -8.72
CA THR A 157 -2.44 6.15 -8.44
C THR A 157 -3.13 4.82 -8.77
N LEU A 158 -2.78 4.22 -9.90
CA LEU A 158 -3.31 2.91 -10.29
C LEU A 158 -2.80 1.79 -9.37
N ALA A 159 -1.50 1.75 -9.08
CA ALA A 159 -0.92 0.75 -8.18
C ALA A 159 -1.54 0.82 -6.77
N LYS A 160 -1.74 2.04 -6.23
CA LYS A 160 -2.46 2.26 -4.97
C LYS A 160 -3.87 1.68 -5.02
N LYS A 161 -4.64 1.98 -6.07
CA LYS A 161 -6.00 1.47 -6.24
C LYS A 161 -6.04 -0.05 -6.26
N VAL A 162 -5.11 -0.69 -6.97
CA VAL A 162 -4.99 -2.16 -7.01
C VAL A 162 -4.69 -2.73 -5.62
N LEU A 163 -3.69 -2.18 -4.91
CA LEU A 163 -3.34 -2.61 -3.56
C LEU A 163 -4.52 -2.45 -2.59
N GLU A 164 -5.18 -1.28 -2.59
CA GLU A 164 -6.34 -1.03 -1.73
C GLU A 164 -7.50 -1.98 -2.05
N THR A 165 -7.76 -2.27 -3.32
CA THR A 165 -8.77 -3.26 -3.72
C THR A 165 -8.41 -4.66 -3.21
N CYS A 166 -7.15 -5.06 -3.31
CA CYS A 166 -6.70 -6.37 -2.84
C CYS A 166 -6.86 -6.53 -1.32
N ILE A 167 -6.46 -5.52 -0.54
CA ILE A 167 -6.60 -5.58 0.94
C ILE A 167 -8.06 -5.51 1.39
N ASP A 168 -8.92 -4.78 0.66
CA ASP A 168 -10.36 -4.76 0.91
C ASP A 168 -10.98 -6.15 0.70
N LEU A 169 -10.58 -6.87 -0.35
CA LEU A 169 -10.97 -8.27 -0.57
C LEU A 169 -10.50 -9.20 0.56
N LEU A 170 -9.38 -8.91 1.21
CA LEU A 170 -8.90 -9.62 2.41
C LEU A 170 -9.58 -9.12 3.71
N GLY A 171 -10.41 -8.08 3.63
CA GLY A 171 -11.24 -7.56 4.72
C GLY A 171 -10.50 -6.66 5.71
N PHE A 172 -9.54 -5.87 5.25
CA PHE A 172 -8.90 -4.82 6.04
C PHE A 172 -8.58 -3.59 5.17
N THR A 173 -8.27 -2.46 5.79
CA THR A 173 -8.06 -1.18 5.13
C THR A 173 -6.71 -0.58 5.54
N ALA A 174 -6.20 0.35 4.72
CA ALA A 174 -4.97 1.08 5.03
C ALA A 174 -5.28 2.45 5.65
N PRO A 175 -4.62 2.82 6.76
CA PRO A 175 -4.75 4.15 7.34
C PRO A 175 -4.25 5.24 6.38
N GLU A 176 -4.60 6.49 6.68
CA GLU A 176 -4.11 7.63 5.89
C GLU A 176 -2.65 7.97 6.19
N ARG A 177 -2.17 7.59 7.38
CA ARG A 177 -0.79 7.80 7.85
C ARG A 177 -0.38 6.74 8.87
N MET A 178 0.88 6.43 8.87
CA MET A 178 1.53 5.56 9.86
C MET A 178 2.79 6.21 10.39
#